data_775a3181b53b0bd166b60f1f8120ec37
#
_entry.id   775a3181b53b0bd166b60f1f8120ec37
#
_cell.length_a   1.000
_cell.length_b   1.000
_cell.length_c   1.000
_cell.angle_alpha   90.00
_cell.angle_beta   90.00
_cell.angle_gamma   90.00
#
_symmetry.space_group_name_H-M   'P 1'
#
loop_
_entity.id
_entity.type
_entity.pdbx_description
1 polymer ?
#
loop_
_entity_poly.entity_id
_entity_poly.type
_entity_poly.pdbx_seq_one_letter_code
_entity_poly.pdbx_strand_id
1 'polypeptide(L)'
;MPTGSLGSPWLGAAIGVGIATVTSGFEIFFVSNPNSFIRKLAFIPQXLLRVCTHAVLILFMIIGVXYLYDRIYGTNILELNDGFSDHIANLGFSLFVAALXLFYLQMRLFIGGRTLKNILLGKYNSPKSEKRIFMFVDVIGSTAAAQKIGDIRFHQYLNRLFTLFDGPITRFGGEVHSYVGDAIIVTWPLSSKPQKNARALLTAKHIVEICASNAEXIEDEFGEKPRIRXAINGGPIVAGETGFSKRQITYLGDTINITSRIEHXAKELNQDYLISTNLLAAMDLPEDIQASALGDFPMKGAKNKMALSKLNFAP
;
A
#
# COMPACT_ATOMS: atom_id res chain seq x y z
N MET A 1 -21.59 3.84 -48.32
CA MET A 1 -21.53 4.91 -47.31
C MET A 1 -21.67 4.26 -45.95
N PRO A 2 -20.73 4.46 -45.01
CA PRO A 2 -20.94 3.88 -43.68
C PRO A 2 -22.11 4.62 -43.03
N THR A 3 -23.16 3.89 -42.76
CA THR A 3 -24.29 4.38 -41.98
C THR A 3 -23.76 4.83 -40.61
N GLY A 4 -23.92 6.11 -40.31
CA GLY A 4 -23.45 6.71 -39.05
C GLY A 4 -24.29 6.24 -37.90
N SER A 5 -24.12 4.96 -37.55
CA SER A 5 -24.67 4.45 -36.31
C SER A 5 -23.58 4.54 -35.24
N LEU A 6 -23.97 4.83 -34.02
CA LEU A 6 -23.12 4.72 -32.81
C LEU A 6 -22.46 3.34 -32.67
N GLY A 7 -22.73 2.41 -33.60
CA GLY A 7 -22.16 1.09 -33.66
C GLY A 7 -20.77 0.97 -34.28
N SER A 8 -20.06 2.08 -34.55
CA SER A 8 -18.68 1.98 -35.02
C SER A 8 -17.78 1.54 -33.83
N PRO A 9 -17.15 0.35 -33.89
CA PRO A 9 -16.28 -0.12 -32.79
C PRO A 9 -15.14 0.84 -32.51
N TRP A 10 -14.67 1.55 -33.53
CA TRP A 10 -13.54 2.51 -33.35
C TRP A 10 -13.96 3.76 -32.57
N LEU A 11 -15.20 4.22 -32.75
CA LEU A 11 -15.71 5.36 -31.98
C LEU A 11 -15.87 5.00 -30.51
N GLY A 12 -16.45 3.83 -30.24
CA GLY A 12 -16.54 3.30 -28.87
C GLY A 12 -15.17 3.14 -28.20
N ALA A 13 -14.19 2.61 -28.96
CA ALA A 13 -12.82 2.45 -28.48
C ALA A 13 -12.18 3.83 -28.16
N ALA A 14 -12.35 4.82 -29.02
CA ALA A 14 -11.81 6.18 -28.81
C ALA A 14 -12.39 6.83 -27.55
N ILE A 15 -13.71 6.71 -27.37
CA ILE A 15 -14.40 7.22 -26.17
C ILE A 15 -13.86 6.51 -24.92
N GLY A 16 -13.76 5.18 -24.95
CA GLY A 16 -13.27 4.38 -23.83
C GLY A 16 -11.84 4.74 -23.42
N VAL A 17 -10.95 4.85 -24.40
CA VAL A 17 -9.54 5.25 -24.14
C VAL A 17 -9.48 6.68 -23.59
N GLY A 18 -10.24 7.59 -24.15
CA GLY A 18 -10.31 8.98 -23.68
C GLY A 18 -10.79 9.07 -22.24
N ILE A 19 -11.88 8.38 -21.91
CA ILE A 19 -12.40 8.32 -20.55
C ILE A 19 -11.35 7.75 -19.60
N ALA A 20 -10.75 6.60 -19.96
CA ALA A 20 -9.73 5.96 -19.11
C ALA A 20 -8.54 6.89 -18.85
N THR A 21 -8.07 7.60 -19.89
CA THR A 21 -6.92 8.52 -19.78
C THR A 21 -7.23 9.69 -18.87
N VAL A 22 -8.36 10.36 -19.08
CA VAL A 22 -8.73 11.58 -18.34
C VAL A 22 -9.05 11.25 -16.88
N THR A 23 -9.80 10.17 -16.64
CA THR A 23 -10.14 9.76 -15.27
C THR A 23 -8.93 9.26 -14.50
N SER A 24 -8.04 8.49 -15.15
CA SER A 24 -6.77 8.05 -14.51
C SER A 24 -5.85 9.24 -14.23
N GLY A 25 -5.77 10.19 -15.15
CA GLY A 25 -5.02 11.42 -14.95
C GLY A 25 -5.53 12.19 -13.73
N PHE A 26 -6.83 12.37 -13.61
CA PHE A 26 -7.43 13.01 -12.44
C PHE A 26 -7.06 12.28 -11.14
N GLU A 27 -7.16 10.96 -11.12
CA GLU A 27 -6.81 10.15 -9.93
C GLU A 27 -5.33 10.31 -9.56
N ILE A 28 -4.44 10.25 -10.55
CA ILE A 28 -2.99 10.33 -10.31
C ILE A 28 -2.59 11.74 -9.83
N PHE A 29 -3.02 12.78 -10.52
CA PHE A 29 -2.54 14.14 -10.24
C PHE A 29 -3.27 14.82 -9.06
N PHE A 30 -4.55 14.53 -8.88
CA PHE A 30 -5.37 15.25 -7.88
C PHE A 30 -5.71 14.41 -6.65
N VAL A 31 -6.00 13.13 -6.79
CA VAL A 31 -6.42 12.29 -5.66
C VAL A 31 -5.22 11.63 -4.98
N SER A 32 -4.26 11.13 -5.76
CA SER A 32 -3.09 10.42 -5.21
C SER A 32 -2.08 11.35 -4.53
N ASN A 33 -2.15 12.65 -4.78
CA ASN A 33 -1.29 13.64 -4.13
C ASN A 33 -1.51 13.64 -2.61
N PRO A 34 -0.46 13.41 -1.79
CA PRO A 34 -0.62 13.39 -0.33
C PRO A 34 -1.22 14.70 0.25
N ASN A 35 -0.96 15.83 -0.39
CA ASN A 35 -1.43 17.15 0.06
C ASN A 35 -2.82 17.50 -0.46
N SER A 36 -3.47 16.60 -1.19
CA SER A 36 -4.78 16.89 -1.80
C SER A 36 -5.85 17.17 -0.74
N PHE A 37 -6.61 18.23 -0.95
CA PHE A 37 -7.80 18.54 -0.17
C PHE A 37 -8.81 17.38 -0.19
N ILE A 38 -8.90 16.65 -1.31
CA ILE A 38 -9.82 15.52 -1.46
C ILE A 38 -9.55 14.44 -0.41
N ARG A 39 -8.28 14.18 -0.10
CA ARG A 39 -7.89 13.16 0.89
C ARG A 39 -8.23 13.55 2.33
N LYS A 40 -8.43 14.83 2.60
CA LYS A 40 -8.80 15.34 3.94
C LYS A 40 -10.29 15.21 4.22
N LEU A 41 -11.09 14.95 3.17
CA LEU A 41 -12.54 14.79 3.32
C LEU A 41 -12.88 13.43 3.95
N ALA A 42 -13.98 13.39 4.70
CA ALA A 42 -14.57 12.14 5.18
C ALA A 42 -14.95 11.24 3.98
N PHE A 43 -15.09 9.95 4.23
CA PHE A 43 -15.29 8.94 3.18
C PHE A 43 -16.45 9.27 2.22
N ILE A 44 -17.62 9.60 2.76
CA ILE A 44 -18.83 9.86 1.94
C ILE A 44 -18.65 11.11 1.07
N PRO A 45 -18.31 12.28 1.59
CA PRO A 45 -18.03 13.46 0.74
C PRO A 45 -16.93 13.21 -0.27
N GLN A 46 -15.92 12.48 0.10
CA GLN A 46 -14.85 12.09 -0.84
C GLN A 46 -15.37 11.22 -2.01
N UNK A 47 -16.20 10.35 -1.81
CA UNK A 47 -16.68 9.65 -2.66
C UNK A 47 -17.48 10.24 -3.51
N LEU A 48 -18.46 11.03 -3.05
CA LEU A 48 -19.39 11.80 -3.85
C LEU A 48 -18.65 12.77 -4.79
N LEU A 49 -17.72 13.54 -4.25
CA LEU A 49 -16.93 14.49 -5.05
C LEU A 49 -16.22 13.79 -6.21
N ARG A 50 -15.61 12.63 -5.96
CA ARG A 50 -14.93 11.86 -7.01
C ARG A 50 -15.91 11.35 -8.07
N VAL A 51 -17.05 10.80 -7.65
CA VAL A 51 -18.09 10.33 -8.59
C VAL A 51 -18.61 11.50 -9.45
N CYS A 52 -18.92 12.64 -8.81
CA CYS A 52 -19.39 13.83 -9.54
C CYS A 52 -18.34 14.34 -10.54
N THR A 53 -17.07 14.39 -10.11
CA THR A 53 -15.98 14.83 -11.00
C THR A 53 -15.83 13.85 -12.18
N HIS A 54 -15.87 12.54 -11.91
CA HIS A 54 -15.80 11.53 -12.97
C HIS A 54 -17.00 11.66 -13.93
N ALA A 55 -18.21 11.90 -13.41
CA ALA A 55 -19.41 12.10 -14.22
C ALA A 55 -19.22 13.28 -15.20
N VAL A 56 -18.71 14.39 -14.69
CA VAL A 56 -18.43 15.58 -15.52
C VAL A 56 -17.36 15.28 -16.58
N LEU A 57 -16.28 14.61 -16.19
CA LEU A 57 -15.19 14.26 -17.11
C LEU A 57 -15.65 13.27 -18.19
N ILE A 58 -16.46 12.28 -17.82
CA ILE A 58 -17.04 11.30 -18.76
C ILE A 58 -17.97 12.03 -19.76
N LEU A 59 -18.85 12.88 -19.24
CA LEU A 59 -19.78 13.63 -20.09
C LEU A 59 -19.02 14.53 -21.07
N PHE A 60 -18.01 15.25 -20.58
CA PHE A 60 -17.15 16.10 -21.41
C PHE A 60 -16.46 15.29 -22.51
N MET A 61 -15.93 14.12 -22.17
CA MET A 61 -15.26 13.24 -23.15
C MET A 61 -16.23 12.70 -24.19
N ILE A 62 -17.42 12.27 -23.78
CA ILE A 62 -18.44 11.77 -24.71
C ILE A 62 -18.83 12.88 -25.71
N ILE A 63 -19.18 14.05 -25.20
CA ILE A 63 -19.58 15.20 -26.04
C ILE A 63 -18.41 15.62 -26.96
N GLY A 64 -17.21 15.70 -26.42
CA GLY A 64 -16.01 16.11 -27.17
C GLY A 64 -15.67 15.16 -28.31
N VAL A 65 -15.72 13.88 -28.07
CA VAL A 65 -15.48 12.88 -29.13
C VAL A 65 -16.58 12.85 -30.17
N UNK A 66 -17.81 12.97 -29.76
CA UNK A 66 -18.67 13.05 -30.49
C UNK A 66 -18.63 14.03 -31.28
N TYR A 67 -18.45 15.34 -30.92
CA TYR A 67 -18.29 16.58 -31.67
C TYR A 67 -17.17 16.49 -32.74
N LEU A 68 -16.01 16.01 -32.32
CA LEU A 68 -14.87 15.87 -33.21
C LEU A 68 -15.17 14.89 -34.38
N TYR A 69 -15.87 13.80 -34.09
CA TYR A 69 -16.26 12.81 -35.08
C TYR A 69 -17.21 13.43 -36.12
N ASP A 70 -18.21 14.18 -35.64
CA ASP A 70 -19.17 14.88 -36.56
C ASP A 70 -18.44 15.87 -37.48
N ARG A 71 -17.42 16.57 -36.93
CA ARG A 71 -16.62 17.52 -37.72
C ARG A 71 -15.75 16.84 -38.77
N ILE A 72 -15.23 15.66 -38.50
CA ILE A 72 -14.33 14.93 -39.42
C ILE A 72 -15.13 14.22 -40.51
N TYR A 73 -16.24 13.59 -40.15
CA TYR A 73 -16.97 12.72 -41.06
C TYR A 73 -18.27 13.34 -41.64
N GLY A 74 -18.62 14.55 -41.26
CA GLY A 74 -19.81 15.25 -41.68
C GLY A 74 -21.10 14.55 -41.24
N THR A 75 -21.06 13.92 -40.05
CA THR A 75 -22.23 13.26 -39.45
C THR A 75 -22.93 14.21 -38.47
N ASN A 76 -24.11 13.86 -38.00
CA ASN A 76 -24.86 14.63 -37.01
C ASN A 76 -25.26 13.76 -35.81
N ILE A 77 -24.29 13.02 -35.26
CA ILE A 77 -24.54 12.10 -34.15
C ILE A 77 -25.02 12.87 -32.88
N LEU A 78 -24.62 14.13 -32.77
CA LEU A 78 -25.01 15.00 -31.63
C LEU A 78 -26.44 15.56 -31.77
N GLU A 79 -27.09 15.38 -32.90
CA GLU A 79 -28.51 15.79 -33.04
C GLU A 79 -29.38 14.91 -32.11
N LEU A 80 -29.99 15.54 -31.13
CA LEU A 80 -30.66 14.90 -29.99
C LEU A 80 -32.03 14.26 -30.34
N ASN A 81 -32.47 14.30 -31.60
CA ASN A 81 -33.83 13.88 -31.92
C ASN A 81 -34.05 12.36 -32.02
N ASP A 82 -33.01 11.61 -32.37
CA ASP A 82 -33.14 10.15 -32.47
C ASP A 82 -32.03 9.50 -31.61
N GLY A 83 -32.35 9.09 -30.39
CA GLY A 83 -31.44 8.34 -29.56
C GLY A 83 -31.09 8.97 -28.19
N PHE A 84 -31.83 9.98 -27.76
CA PHE A 84 -31.62 10.58 -26.43
C PHE A 84 -31.67 9.54 -25.32
N SER A 85 -32.57 8.55 -25.45
CA SER A 85 -32.64 7.42 -24.50
C SER A 85 -31.34 6.60 -24.49
N ASP A 86 -30.73 6.39 -25.66
CA ASP A 86 -29.49 5.61 -25.78
C ASP A 86 -28.31 6.36 -25.19
N HIS A 87 -28.27 7.69 -25.37
CA HIS A 87 -27.23 8.51 -24.71
C HIS A 87 -27.35 8.49 -23.19
N ILE A 88 -28.59 8.56 -22.65
CA ILE A 88 -28.84 8.44 -21.21
C ILE A 88 -28.44 7.05 -20.70
N ALA A 89 -28.80 5.99 -21.43
CA ALA A 89 -28.44 4.62 -21.06
C ALA A 89 -26.92 4.42 -21.04
N ASN A 90 -26.23 4.94 -22.07
CA ASN A 90 -24.77 4.88 -22.16
C ASN A 90 -24.09 5.67 -21.05
N LEU A 91 -24.60 6.86 -20.72
CA LEU A 91 -24.10 7.67 -19.62
C LEU A 91 -24.32 6.93 -18.29
N GLY A 92 -25.50 6.38 -18.06
CA GLY A 92 -25.83 5.60 -16.87
C GLY A 92 -24.90 4.40 -16.70
N PHE A 93 -24.68 3.65 -17.79
CA PHE A 93 -23.75 2.52 -17.77
C PHE A 93 -22.31 2.96 -17.46
N SER A 94 -21.85 4.04 -18.09
CA SER A 94 -20.49 4.58 -17.86
C SER A 94 -20.31 5.02 -16.42
N LEU A 95 -21.30 5.68 -15.83
CA LEU A 95 -21.28 6.11 -14.42
C LEU A 95 -21.29 4.90 -13.47
N PHE A 96 -22.06 3.87 -13.78
CA PHE A 96 -22.08 2.64 -13.00
C PHE A 96 -20.70 1.97 -12.99
N VAL A 97 -20.10 1.84 -14.17
CA VAL A 97 -18.74 1.26 -14.30
C VAL A 97 -17.71 2.12 -13.54
N ALA A 98 -17.80 3.45 -13.66
CA ALA A 98 -16.91 4.38 -12.96
C ALA A 98 -17.08 4.24 -11.42
N ALA A 99 -18.32 4.12 -10.95
CA ALA A 99 -18.59 3.92 -9.51
C ALA A 99 -17.98 2.61 -8.99
N LEU A 100 -18.10 1.56 -9.76
CA LEU A 100 -17.45 0.29 -9.42
C LEU A 100 -15.92 0.39 -9.34
N UNK A 101 -15.51 1.08 -10.06
CA UNK A 101 -14.23 1.27 -10.15
C UNK A 101 -13.73 1.95 -9.06
N LEU A 102 -14.26 3.09 -8.82
CA LEU A 102 -13.93 3.93 -7.66
C LEU A 102 -14.11 3.18 -6.34
N PHE A 103 -15.17 2.45 -6.20
CA PHE A 103 -15.42 1.59 -5.03
C PHE A 103 -14.28 0.58 -4.83
N TYR A 104 -13.87 -0.10 -5.90
CA TYR A 104 -12.75 -1.05 -5.85
C TYR A 104 -11.45 -0.36 -5.41
N LEU A 105 -11.13 0.81 -5.98
CA LEU A 105 -9.94 1.57 -5.62
C LEU A 105 -9.98 2.00 -4.15
N GLN A 106 -11.15 2.40 -3.67
CA GLN A 106 -11.33 2.80 -2.28
C GLN A 106 -11.14 1.60 -1.33
N MET A 107 -11.74 0.46 -1.66
CA MET A 107 -11.57 -0.78 -0.88
C MET A 107 -10.10 -1.23 -0.86
N ARG A 108 -9.41 -1.08 -1.98
CA ARG A 108 -7.98 -1.39 -2.09
C ARG A 108 -7.13 -0.55 -1.10
N LEU A 109 -7.49 0.72 -0.90
CA LEU A 109 -6.78 1.60 0.05
C LEU A 109 -7.05 1.21 1.51
N PHE A 110 -8.27 0.78 1.84
CA PHE A 110 -8.62 0.41 3.22
C PHE A 110 -8.09 -0.98 3.61
N ILE A 111 -8.16 -1.93 2.69
CA ILE A 111 -7.90 -3.36 2.98
C ILE A 111 -6.47 -3.74 2.56
N GLY A 112 -5.89 -3.00 1.61
CA GLY A 112 -4.64 -3.38 0.95
C GLY A 112 -4.92 -4.18 -0.33
N GLY A 113 -4.23 -3.84 -1.41
CA GLY A 113 -4.55 -4.39 -2.74
C GLY A 113 -4.40 -5.91 -2.85
N ARG A 114 -3.33 -6.46 -2.28
CA ARG A 114 -3.10 -7.91 -2.33
C ARG A 114 -4.06 -8.65 -1.39
N THR A 115 -4.34 -8.08 -0.23
CA THR A 115 -5.33 -8.63 0.73
C THR A 115 -6.72 -8.67 0.09
N LEU A 116 -7.14 -7.57 -0.54
CA LEU A 116 -8.43 -7.51 -1.25
C LEU A 116 -8.50 -8.56 -2.36
N LYS A 117 -7.46 -8.68 -3.18
CA LYS A 117 -7.37 -9.70 -4.23
C LYS A 117 -7.50 -11.11 -3.64
N ASN A 118 -6.79 -11.40 -2.56
CA ASN A 118 -6.80 -12.72 -1.90
C ASN A 118 -8.19 -13.04 -1.34
N ILE A 119 -8.88 -12.04 -0.78
CA ILE A 119 -10.26 -12.18 -0.29
C ILE A 119 -11.20 -12.48 -1.46
N LEU A 120 -11.13 -11.69 -2.53
CA LEU A 120 -12.00 -11.87 -3.71
C LEU A 120 -11.81 -13.24 -4.38
N LEU A 121 -10.57 -13.76 -4.35
CA LEU A 121 -10.27 -15.08 -4.90
C LEU A 121 -10.47 -16.22 -3.90
N GLY A 122 -10.93 -15.93 -2.68
CA GLY A 122 -11.16 -16.94 -1.64
C GLY A 122 -9.90 -17.68 -1.21
N LYS A 123 -8.72 -17.06 -1.36
CA LYS A 123 -7.44 -17.74 -1.12
C LYS A 123 -7.32 -18.29 0.31
N TYR A 124 -7.87 -17.58 1.28
CA TYR A 124 -7.73 -17.89 2.70
C TYR A 124 -9.06 -18.32 3.38
N ASN A 125 -10.06 -18.71 2.58
CA ASN A 125 -11.33 -19.28 3.13
C ASN A 125 -11.07 -20.52 3.99
N SER A 126 -9.98 -21.24 3.71
CA SER A 126 -9.44 -22.27 4.59
C SER A 126 -8.00 -21.92 4.97
N PRO A 127 -7.58 -22.22 6.21
CA PRO A 127 -6.19 -21.92 6.63
C PRO A 127 -5.17 -22.62 5.74
N LYS A 128 -4.10 -21.89 5.39
CA LYS A 128 -3.03 -22.41 4.52
C LYS A 128 -1.66 -22.19 5.16
N SER A 129 -0.85 -23.25 5.12
CA SER A 129 0.57 -23.14 5.50
C SER A 129 1.33 -22.47 4.38
N GLU A 130 2.08 -21.41 4.71
CA GLU A 130 2.98 -20.74 3.77
C GLU A 130 4.21 -20.23 4.53
N LYS A 131 5.24 -19.84 3.78
CA LYS A 131 6.46 -19.26 4.37
C LYS A 131 6.47 -17.76 4.09
N ARG A 132 6.72 -16.96 5.13
CA ARG A 132 6.72 -15.49 5.00
C ARG A 132 7.90 -14.88 5.76
N ILE A 133 8.31 -13.71 5.29
CA ILE A 133 9.23 -12.81 5.99
C ILE A 133 8.35 -11.77 6.67
N PHE A 134 8.69 -11.43 7.92
CA PHE A 134 8.09 -10.33 8.68
C PHE A 134 9.18 -9.33 9.04
N MET A 135 8.85 -8.06 8.92
CA MET A 135 9.64 -6.95 9.41
C MET A 135 8.75 -6.11 10.33
N PHE A 136 9.16 -5.96 11.57
CA PHE A 136 8.58 -5.03 12.52
C PHE A 136 9.42 -3.76 12.45
N VAL A 137 8.76 -2.63 12.29
CA VAL A 137 9.40 -1.30 12.33
C VAL A 137 8.74 -0.53 13.45
N ASP A 138 9.51 -0.19 14.47
CA ASP A 138 9.06 0.43 15.70
C ASP A 138 9.72 1.81 15.85
N VAL A 139 9.02 2.78 16.47
CA VAL A 139 9.55 4.12 16.69
C VAL A 139 10.26 4.17 18.05
N ILE A 140 11.55 4.46 18.03
CA ILE A 140 12.37 4.55 19.26
C ILE A 140 11.97 5.79 20.05
N GLY A 141 11.66 5.59 21.34
CA GLY A 141 11.32 6.68 22.25
C GLY A 141 9.89 7.18 22.13
N SER A 142 9.02 6.41 21.50
CA SER A 142 7.61 6.76 21.22
C SER A 142 6.83 7.25 22.43
N THR A 143 6.99 6.59 23.58
CA THR A 143 6.29 6.97 24.83
C THR A 143 6.70 8.37 25.28
N ALA A 144 8.01 8.67 25.28
CA ALA A 144 8.52 9.98 25.68
C ALA A 144 8.09 11.06 24.66
N ALA A 145 8.12 10.72 23.37
CA ALA A 145 7.65 11.60 22.31
C ALA A 145 6.16 11.94 22.49
N ALA A 146 5.31 10.93 22.73
CA ALA A 146 3.88 11.14 22.96
C ALA A 146 3.63 12.04 24.19
N GLN A 147 4.36 11.82 25.28
CA GLN A 147 4.26 12.66 26.49
C GLN A 147 4.67 14.12 26.20
N LYS A 148 5.69 14.31 25.36
CA LYS A 148 6.25 15.64 25.07
C LYS A 148 5.34 16.45 24.13
N ILE A 149 4.85 15.83 23.03
CA ILE A 149 4.11 16.57 21.98
C ILE A 149 2.58 16.39 22.07
N GLY A 150 2.11 15.49 22.92
CA GLY A 150 0.69 15.17 23.13
C GLY A 150 0.16 14.14 22.11
N ASP A 151 -0.84 13.40 22.52
CA ASP A 151 -1.34 12.21 21.77
C ASP A 151 -1.78 12.52 20.36
N ILE A 152 -2.49 13.65 20.15
CA ILE A 152 -3.00 14.02 18.82
C ILE A 152 -1.83 14.33 17.86
N ARG A 153 -0.87 15.14 18.31
CA ARG A 153 0.32 15.46 17.50
C ARG A 153 1.19 14.23 17.30
N PHE A 154 1.28 13.36 18.28
CA PHE A 154 2.02 12.11 18.16
C PHE A 154 1.38 11.18 17.11
N HIS A 155 0.05 11.10 17.08
CA HIS A 155 -0.65 10.35 16.01
C HIS A 155 -0.34 10.94 14.63
N GLN A 156 -0.32 12.27 14.50
CA GLN A 156 0.04 12.93 13.22
C GLN A 156 1.49 12.65 12.82
N TYR A 157 2.41 12.66 13.79
CA TYR A 157 3.83 12.30 13.61
C TYR A 157 3.96 10.87 13.11
N LEU A 158 3.28 9.89 13.74
CA LEU A 158 3.29 8.48 13.29
C LEU A 158 2.72 8.36 11.86
N ASN A 159 1.63 9.03 11.59
CA ASN A 159 1.01 9.01 10.26
C ASN A 159 1.96 9.58 9.20
N ARG A 160 2.70 10.63 9.52
CA ARG A 160 3.72 11.21 8.65
C ARG A 160 4.83 10.20 8.34
N LEU A 161 5.36 9.51 9.36
CA LEU A 161 6.37 8.47 9.21
C LEU A 161 5.87 7.30 8.36
N PHE A 162 4.70 6.75 8.71
CA PHE A 162 4.15 5.58 8.01
C PHE A 162 3.84 5.90 6.55
N THR A 163 3.43 7.14 6.25
CA THR A 163 3.23 7.60 4.86
C THR A 163 4.55 7.60 4.09
N LEU A 164 5.66 8.01 4.72
CA LEU A 164 6.98 7.97 4.09
C LEU A 164 7.44 6.52 3.83
N PHE A 165 7.13 5.60 4.75
CA PHE A 165 7.55 4.20 4.64
C PHE A 165 6.78 3.43 3.57
N ASP A 166 5.57 3.88 3.20
CA ASP A 166 4.73 3.21 2.19
C ASP A 166 5.43 3.11 0.83
N GLY A 167 6.16 4.15 0.44
CA GLY A 167 6.92 4.16 -0.81
C GLY A 167 7.90 2.99 -0.92
N PRO A 168 8.89 2.87 -0.02
CA PRO A 168 9.81 1.72 0.01
C PRO A 168 9.09 0.38 0.14
N ILE A 169 8.09 0.26 1.01
CA ILE A 169 7.35 -1.00 1.22
C ILE A 169 6.74 -1.46 -0.11
N THR A 170 6.02 -0.57 -0.79
CA THR A 170 5.32 -0.88 -2.05
C THR A 170 6.34 -1.17 -3.17
N ARG A 171 7.38 -0.36 -3.28
CA ARG A 171 8.41 -0.48 -4.31
C ARG A 171 9.06 -1.87 -4.30
N PHE A 172 9.35 -2.41 -3.12
CA PHE A 172 10.01 -3.72 -2.99
C PHE A 172 9.01 -4.85 -2.70
N GLY A 173 7.73 -4.63 -2.98
CA GLY A 173 6.69 -5.67 -2.95
C GLY A 173 6.31 -6.16 -1.57
N GLY A 174 6.53 -5.34 -0.54
CA GLY A 174 6.05 -5.59 0.81
C GLY A 174 4.55 -5.35 0.93
N GLU A 175 3.95 -5.95 1.93
CA GLU A 175 2.55 -5.73 2.30
C GLU A 175 2.51 -5.28 3.74
N VAL A 176 1.86 -4.15 4.00
CA VAL A 176 1.54 -3.79 5.39
C VAL A 176 0.50 -4.77 5.90
N HIS A 177 0.84 -5.52 6.93
CA HIS A 177 -0.08 -6.44 7.60
C HIS A 177 -0.94 -5.69 8.61
N SER A 178 -0.32 -4.86 9.44
CA SER A 178 -1.06 -4.09 10.46
C SER A 178 -0.19 -2.94 10.99
N TYR A 179 -0.87 -1.97 11.54
CA TYR A 179 -0.30 -0.93 12.40
C TYR A 179 -0.67 -1.28 13.84
N VAL A 180 0.29 -1.34 14.73
CA VAL A 180 0.08 -1.73 16.14
C VAL A 180 0.76 -0.69 17.03
N GLY A 181 -0.02 0.27 17.50
CA GLY A 181 0.53 1.39 18.26
C GLY A 181 1.49 2.22 17.38
N ASP A 182 2.75 2.27 17.80
CA ASP A 182 3.84 2.96 17.12
C ASP A 182 4.66 2.06 16.19
N ALA A 183 4.19 0.83 15.97
CA ALA A 183 4.86 -0.14 15.10
C ALA A 183 4.07 -0.43 13.83
N ILE A 184 4.78 -0.70 12.74
CA ILE A 184 4.22 -1.20 11.50
C ILE A 184 4.78 -2.60 11.24
N ILE A 185 3.90 -3.53 10.91
CA ILE A 185 4.26 -4.91 10.57
C ILE A 185 4.15 -5.09 9.06
N VAL A 186 5.27 -5.37 8.41
CA VAL A 186 5.36 -5.56 6.96
C VAL A 186 5.71 -7.01 6.67
N THR A 187 5.19 -7.56 5.58
CA THR A 187 5.42 -8.97 5.25
C THR A 187 5.64 -9.19 3.74
N TRP A 188 6.42 -10.21 3.42
CA TRP A 188 6.70 -10.70 2.06
C TRP A 188 6.57 -12.23 2.04
N PRO A 189 6.22 -12.83 0.89
CA PRO A 189 6.40 -14.27 0.73
C PRO A 189 7.89 -14.64 0.81
N LEU A 190 8.22 -15.66 1.59
CA LEU A 190 9.60 -16.19 1.65
C LEU A 190 9.76 -17.15 0.47
N SER A 191 10.70 -16.83 -0.41
CA SER A 191 10.93 -17.50 -1.67
C SER A 191 12.17 -18.42 -1.59
N SER A 192 12.24 -19.41 -2.47
CA SER A 192 13.49 -20.18 -2.71
C SER A 192 14.56 -19.35 -3.46
N LYS A 193 14.20 -18.15 -3.97
CA LYS A 193 15.12 -17.25 -4.69
C LYS A 193 15.66 -16.19 -3.74
N PRO A 194 16.96 -16.22 -3.37
CA PRO A 194 17.54 -15.27 -2.40
C PRO A 194 17.36 -13.79 -2.79
N GLN A 195 17.39 -13.47 -4.09
CA GLN A 195 17.19 -12.11 -4.60
C GLN A 195 15.80 -11.56 -4.28
N LYS A 196 14.79 -12.45 -4.26
CA LYS A 196 13.42 -12.04 -3.90
C LYS A 196 13.30 -11.75 -2.40
N ASN A 197 14.03 -12.51 -1.58
CA ASN A 197 14.04 -12.34 -0.13
C ASN A 197 14.80 -11.06 0.27
N ALA A 198 15.86 -10.70 -0.47
CA ALA A 198 16.64 -9.48 -0.26
C ALA A 198 15.80 -8.20 -0.35
N ARG A 199 14.62 -8.26 -0.98
CA ARG A 199 13.70 -7.10 -1.04
C ARG A 199 13.32 -6.57 0.34
N ALA A 200 13.25 -7.44 1.35
CA ALA A 200 13.01 -7.01 2.74
C ALA A 200 14.18 -6.16 3.27
N LEU A 201 15.42 -6.54 2.94
CA LEU A 201 16.62 -5.75 3.30
C LEU A 201 16.63 -4.39 2.58
N LEU A 202 16.32 -4.40 1.28
CA LEU A 202 16.22 -3.16 0.49
C LEU A 202 15.13 -2.23 1.04
N THR A 203 13.99 -2.80 1.46
CA THR A 203 12.94 -2.01 2.11
C THR A 203 13.46 -1.39 3.39
N ALA A 204 14.11 -2.20 4.25
CA ALA A 204 14.66 -1.71 5.53
C ALA A 204 15.65 -0.56 5.30
N LYS A 205 16.58 -0.74 4.36
CA LYS A 205 17.56 0.28 4.00
C LYS A 205 16.87 1.59 3.57
N HIS A 206 15.95 1.50 2.61
CA HIS A 206 15.27 2.70 2.11
C HIS A 206 14.38 3.37 3.16
N ILE A 207 13.79 2.62 4.09
CA ILE A 207 13.06 3.21 5.22
C ILE A 207 14.03 4.01 6.11
N VAL A 208 15.20 3.45 6.40
CA VAL A 208 16.23 4.15 7.20
C VAL A 208 16.70 5.42 6.48
N GLU A 209 16.99 5.33 5.18
CA GLU A 209 17.43 6.46 4.36
C GLU A 209 16.36 7.58 4.31
N ILE A 210 15.10 7.21 4.08
CA ILE A 210 14.01 8.19 3.99
C ILE A 210 13.71 8.82 5.35
N CYS A 211 13.89 8.05 6.42
CA CYS A 211 13.77 8.54 7.79
C CYS A 211 14.87 9.58 8.07
N ALA A 212 16.12 9.26 7.71
CA ALA A 212 17.27 10.16 7.92
C ALA A 212 17.15 11.44 7.07
N SER A 213 16.79 11.30 5.78
CA SER A 213 16.70 12.45 4.87
C SER A 213 15.53 13.40 5.19
N ASN A 214 14.52 12.92 5.91
CA ASN A 214 13.38 13.74 6.33
C ASN A 214 13.46 14.15 7.81
N ALA A 215 14.54 13.79 8.50
CA ALA A 215 14.64 13.95 9.97
C ALA A 215 14.47 15.40 10.40
N GLU A 216 15.14 16.32 9.75
CA GLU A 216 15.03 17.75 10.05
C GLU A 216 13.63 18.29 9.81
N UNK A 217 12.90 17.74 8.84
CA UNK A 217 11.79 18.12 8.53
C UNK A 217 10.83 17.80 9.43
N ILE A 218 10.92 16.71 9.80
CA ILE A 218 9.99 16.15 10.80
C ILE A 218 10.22 16.78 12.19
N GLU A 219 11.47 16.96 12.56
CA GLU A 219 11.84 17.62 13.83
C GLU A 219 11.27 19.05 13.88
N ASP A 220 11.40 19.81 12.82
CA ASP A 220 10.84 21.18 12.72
C ASP A 220 9.31 21.18 12.84
N GLU A 221 8.66 20.18 12.20
CA GLU A 221 7.20 20.07 12.18
C GLU A 221 6.64 19.62 13.55
N PHE A 222 7.29 18.67 14.20
CA PHE A 222 6.74 17.98 15.38
C PHE A 222 7.52 18.21 16.68
N GLY A 223 8.76 18.67 16.61
CA GLY A 223 9.64 18.82 17.77
C GLY A 223 10.30 17.51 18.20
N GLU A 224 10.24 16.48 17.35
CA GLU A 224 10.82 15.17 17.62
C GLU A 224 11.52 14.60 16.39
N LYS A 225 12.77 14.21 16.56
CA LYS A 225 13.57 13.59 15.50
C LYS A 225 13.21 12.10 15.36
N PRO A 226 12.88 11.64 14.16
CA PRO A 226 12.48 10.25 14.01
C PRO A 226 13.66 9.29 14.14
N ARG A 227 13.49 8.26 14.97
CA ARG A 227 14.42 7.13 15.07
C ARG A 227 13.60 5.85 15.07
N ILE A 228 14.09 4.82 14.35
CA ILE A 228 13.36 3.57 14.14
C ILE A 228 14.22 2.35 14.46
N ARG A 229 13.54 1.29 14.76
CA ARG A 229 14.12 -0.03 15.02
C ARG A 229 13.48 -1.06 14.05
N UNK A 230 14.02 -1.99 13.39
CA UNK A 230 13.67 -2.84 12.57
C UNK A 230 13.96 -4.06 13.09
N ALA A 231 13.16 -5.16 13.14
CA ALA A 231 13.41 -6.57 13.49
C ALA A 231 12.89 -7.42 12.35
N ILE A 232 13.74 -8.31 11.79
CA ILE A 232 13.37 -9.06 10.56
C ILE A 232 13.56 -10.56 10.84
N ASN A 233 12.52 -11.35 10.49
CA ASN A 233 12.57 -12.80 10.62
C ASN A 233 11.73 -13.46 9.56
N GLY A 234 11.98 -14.73 9.27
CA GLY A 234 11.24 -15.47 8.28
C GLY A 234 11.09 -16.94 8.61
N GLY A 235 9.98 -17.50 8.17
CA GLY A 235 9.71 -18.92 8.44
C GLY A 235 8.29 -19.32 8.09
N PRO A 236 7.89 -20.52 8.52
CA PRO A 236 6.55 -21.03 8.26
C PRO A 236 5.50 -20.35 9.14
N ILE A 237 4.32 -20.12 8.56
CA ILE A 237 3.13 -19.61 9.24
C ILE A 237 1.89 -20.31 8.70
N VAL A 238 0.79 -20.15 9.40
CA VAL A 238 -0.55 -20.48 8.88
C VAL A 238 -1.28 -19.15 8.64
N ALA A 239 -1.70 -18.92 7.40
CA ALA A 239 -2.51 -17.77 7.01
C ALA A 239 -3.96 -18.22 6.85
N GLY A 240 -4.90 -17.51 7.46
CA GLY A 240 -6.31 -17.85 7.37
C GLY A 240 -7.19 -16.66 7.70
N GLU A 241 -8.42 -16.72 7.22
CA GLU A 241 -9.44 -15.73 7.57
C GLU A 241 -9.95 -16.02 8.98
N THR A 242 -10.03 -14.99 9.81
CA THR A 242 -10.45 -15.09 11.21
C THR A 242 -11.48 -14.00 11.52
N GLY A 243 -12.46 -14.34 12.33
CA GLY A 243 -13.50 -13.44 12.80
C GLY A 243 -14.82 -13.62 12.07
N PHE A 244 -15.90 -13.20 12.71
CA PHE A 244 -17.26 -13.27 12.16
C PHE A 244 -17.79 -11.85 11.87
N SER A 245 -17.84 -11.01 12.89
CA SER A 245 -18.36 -9.63 12.75
C SER A 245 -17.36 -8.72 12.03
N LYS A 246 -16.07 -9.00 12.18
CA LYS A 246 -14.99 -8.33 11.45
C LYS A 246 -14.02 -9.40 10.98
N ARG A 247 -13.96 -9.62 9.68
CA ARG A 247 -13.05 -10.61 9.08
C ARG A 247 -11.73 -9.96 8.72
N GLN A 248 -10.65 -10.65 9.05
CA GLN A 248 -9.31 -10.23 8.65
C GLN A 248 -8.45 -11.46 8.38
N ILE A 249 -7.43 -11.29 7.54
CA ILE A 249 -6.43 -12.35 7.32
C ILE A 249 -5.45 -12.25 8.49
N THR A 250 -5.33 -13.36 9.23
CA THR A 250 -4.39 -13.45 10.34
C THR A 250 -3.26 -14.41 9.99
N TYR A 251 -2.09 -14.14 10.53
CA TYR A 251 -0.92 -14.99 10.44
C TYR A 251 -0.63 -15.59 11.81
N LEU A 252 -0.70 -16.91 11.89
CA LEU A 252 -0.49 -17.66 13.13
C LEU A 252 0.77 -18.50 13.00
N GLY A 253 1.58 -18.56 14.06
CA GLY A 253 2.77 -19.38 14.09
C GLY A 253 3.92 -18.70 14.85
N ASP A 254 4.94 -19.48 15.10
CA ASP A 254 6.10 -19.00 15.89
C ASP A 254 6.88 -17.91 15.17
N THR A 255 6.86 -17.88 13.84
CA THR A 255 7.63 -16.92 13.04
C THR A 255 7.32 -15.47 13.39
N ILE A 256 6.03 -15.10 13.45
CA ILE A 256 5.63 -13.72 13.78
C ILE A 256 5.90 -13.39 15.25
N ASN A 257 5.67 -14.35 16.15
CA ASN A 257 5.95 -14.21 17.59
C ASN A 257 7.45 -14.01 17.84
N ILE A 258 8.28 -14.78 17.14
CA ILE A 258 9.74 -14.66 17.22
C ILE A 258 10.19 -13.31 16.68
N THR A 259 9.57 -12.80 15.61
CA THR A 259 9.90 -11.46 15.08
C THR A 259 9.68 -10.39 16.16
N SER A 260 8.57 -10.45 16.89
CA SER A 260 8.30 -9.56 18.02
C SER A 260 9.36 -9.69 19.13
N ARG A 261 9.82 -10.91 19.40
CA ARG A 261 10.86 -11.14 20.42
C ARG A 261 12.23 -10.61 19.96
N ILE A 262 12.55 -10.69 18.69
CA ILE A 262 13.76 -10.07 18.10
C ILE A 262 13.70 -8.55 18.30
N GLU A 263 12.52 -7.95 18.10
CA GLU A 263 12.32 -6.52 18.34
C GLU A 263 12.60 -6.18 19.82
N HIS A 264 12.14 -6.98 20.75
CA HIS A 264 12.46 -6.82 22.16
C HIS A 264 13.95 -6.99 22.43
N UNK A 265 14.55 -7.89 21.76
CA UNK A 265 15.74 -8.07 21.87
C UNK A 265 16.50 -7.07 21.50
N ALA A 266 16.21 -6.43 20.46
CA ALA A 266 16.89 -5.24 19.94
C ALA A 266 16.92 -4.08 20.95
N LYS A 267 15.84 -3.84 21.64
CA LYS A 267 15.76 -2.83 22.74
C LYS A 267 16.77 -3.14 23.84
N GLU A 268 16.80 -4.38 24.32
CA GLU A 268 17.69 -4.82 25.40
C GLU A 268 19.18 -4.71 25.04
N LEU A 269 19.49 -5.04 23.76
CA LEU A 269 20.86 -5.02 23.24
C LEU A 269 21.29 -3.62 22.76
N ASN A 270 20.39 -2.65 22.79
CA ASN A 270 20.59 -1.30 22.27
C ASN A 270 21.05 -1.36 20.79
N GLN A 271 20.40 -2.21 20.01
CA GLN A 271 20.64 -2.35 18.58
C GLN A 271 19.40 -1.89 17.81
N ASP A 272 19.60 -1.14 16.75
CA ASP A 272 18.47 -0.59 16.00
C ASP A 272 17.96 -1.58 14.94
N TYR A 273 18.83 -2.38 14.31
CA TYR A 273 18.44 -3.22 13.16
C TYR A 273 18.94 -4.65 13.37
N LEU A 274 18.01 -5.59 13.62
CA LEU A 274 18.32 -7.01 13.82
C LEU A 274 17.59 -7.90 12.82
N ILE A 275 18.25 -8.98 12.45
CA ILE A 275 17.69 -10.03 11.59
C ILE A 275 18.07 -11.40 12.14
N SER A 276 17.18 -12.38 12.01
CA SER A 276 17.57 -13.77 12.31
C SER A 276 18.62 -14.24 11.28
N THR A 277 19.71 -14.83 11.79
CA THR A 277 20.83 -15.29 10.95
C THR A 277 20.38 -16.33 9.92
N ASN A 278 19.41 -17.18 10.29
CA ASN A 278 18.85 -18.18 9.37
C ASN A 278 18.15 -17.52 8.18
N LEU A 279 17.43 -16.44 8.41
CA LEU A 279 16.78 -15.71 7.29
C LEU A 279 17.84 -14.99 6.45
N LEU A 280 18.83 -14.37 7.09
CA LEU A 280 19.90 -13.67 6.39
C LEU A 280 20.63 -14.62 5.42
N ALA A 281 20.91 -15.88 5.84
CA ALA A 281 21.52 -16.90 5.01
C ALA A 281 20.67 -17.31 3.79
N ALA A 282 19.35 -17.00 3.82
CA ALA A 282 18.43 -17.26 2.71
C ALA A 282 18.24 -16.03 1.82
N MET A 283 19.05 -14.98 1.99
CA MET A 283 18.98 -13.74 1.24
C MET A 283 20.27 -13.49 0.46
N ASP A 284 20.14 -12.77 -0.63
CA ASP A 284 21.27 -12.21 -1.38
C ASP A 284 21.58 -10.86 -0.74
N LEU A 285 22.66 -10.78 0.04
CA LEU A 285 23.00 -9.56 0.78
C LEU A 285 23.49 -8.49 -0.20
N PRO A 286 22.77 -7.34 -0.32
CA PRO A 286 23.24 -6.27 -1.18
C PRO A 286 24.59 -5.70 -0.73
N GLU A 287 25.43 -5.28 -1.69
CA GLU A 287 26.81 -4.83 -1.44
C GLU A 287 26.91 -3.66 -0.45
N ASP A 288 25.88 -2.84 -0.40
CA ASP A 288 25.78 -1.64 0.43
C ASP A 288 25.10 -1.89 1.79
N ILE A 289 24.86 -3.15 2.13
CA ILE A 289 24.33 -3.56 3.45
C ILE A 289 25.33 -4.49 4.10
N GLN A 290 25.78 -4.12 5.29
CA GLN A 290 26.68 -4.95 6.07
C GLN A 290 25.92 -5.71 7.14
N ALA A 291 26.32 -6.94 7.40
CA ALA A 291 25.74 -7.76 8.45
C ALA A 291 26.86 -8.37 9.32
N SER A 292 26.66 -8.34 10.62
CA SER A 292 27.61 -8.96 11.55
C SER A 292 26.88 -9.82 12.57
N ALA A 293 27.37 -11.02 12.79
CA ALA A 293 26.79 -11.96 13.76
C ALA A 293 26.93 -11.44 15.18
N LEU A 294 25.85 -11.47 15.95
CA LEU A 294 25.84 -11.09 17.36
C LEU A 294 25.92 -12.33 18.30
N GLY A 295 25.55 -13.50 17.80
CA GLY A 295 25.52 -14.73 18.57
C GLY A 295 24.12 -15.28 18.80
N ASP A 296 24.01 -16.21 19.76
CA ASP A 296 22.79 -16.95 20.06
C ASP A 296 22.09 -16.38 21.29
N PHE A 297 20.84 -16.03 21.16
CA PHE A 297 20.03 -15.42 22.19
C PHE A 297 18.86 -16.33 22.60
N PRO A 298 18.58 -16.47 23.88
CA PRO A 298 17.38 -17.19 24.31
C PRO A 298 16.15 -16.39 23.95
N MET A 299 15.17 -17.04 23.32
CA MET A 299 13.90 -16.41 22.99
C MET A 299 12.82 -16.91 23.97
N LYS A 300 12.18 -16.03 24.69
CA LYS A 300 11.16 -16.39 25.68
C LYS A 300 10.11 -17.32 25.04
N GLY A 301 9.93 -18.50 25.59
CA GLY A 301 8.97 -19.49 25.10
C GLY A 301 9.40 -20.28 23.87
N ALA A 302 10.61 -20.06 23.34
CA ALA A 302 11.20 -20.95 22.33
C ALA A 302 12.10 -21.99 22.99
N LYS A 303 12.10 -23.20 22.46
CA LYS A 303 12.94 -24.29 23.00
C LYS A 303 14.42 -24.06 22.76
N ASN A 304 14.76 -23.41 21.64
CA ASN A 304 16.14 -23.24 21.19
C ASN A 304 16.51 -21.76 21.17
N LYS A 305 17.80 -21.49 21.38
CA LYS A 305 18.37 -20.16 21.14
C LYS A 305 18.28 -19.81 19.67
N MET A 306 18.24 -18.53 19.37
CA MET A 306 18.19 -18.01 18.01
C MET A 306 19.44 -17.19 17.71
N ALA A 307 20.09 -17.53 16.62
CA ALA A 307 21.22 -16.76 16.10
C ALA A 307 20.70 -15.47 15.48
N LEU A 308 21.26 -14.35 15.92
CA LEU A 308 20.90 -13.01 15.43
C LEU A 308 22.12 -12.35 14.78
N SER A 309 21.84 -11.55 13.77
CA SER A 309 22.81 -10.68 13.10
C SER A 309 22.33 -9.24 13.16
N LYS A 310 23.27 -8.33 13.35
CA LYS A 310 23.05 -6.89 13.26
C LYS A 310 23.20 -6.46 11.81
N LEU A 311 22.34 -5.58 11.37
CA LEU A 311 22.43 -4.93 10.05
C LEU A 311 22.99 -3.52 10.22
N ASN A 312 23.87 -3.13 9.31
CA ASN A 312 24.34 -1.76 9.19
C ASN A 312 24.07 -1.32 7.75
N PHE A 313 23.36 -0.22 7.64
CA PHE A 313 23.05 0.39 6.35
C PHE A 313 24.05 1.51 6.12
N ALA A 314 24.87 1.40 5.08
CA ALA A 314 25.81 2.45 4.73
C ALA A 314 25.06 3.76 4.42
N PRO A 315 25.54 4.90 4.88
CA PRO A 315 24.92 6.19 4.61
C PRO A 315 24.94 6.56 3.14
#